data_3d22afdb4ce79e3d051f1d80e2409c68
#
_entry.id   3d22afdb4ce79e3d051f1d80e2409c68
#
_cell.length_a   1.000
_cell.length_b   1.000
_cell.length_c   1.000
_cell.angle_alpha   90.00
_cell.angle_beta   90.00
_cell.angle_gamma   90.00
#
_symmetry.space_group_name_H-M   'P 1'
#
loop_
_entity.id
_entity.type
_entity.pdbx_description
1 polymer ?
#
loop_
_entity_poly.entity_id
_entity_poly.type
_entity_poly.pdbx_seq_one_letter_code
_entity_poly.pdbx_strand_id
1 'polypeptide(L)'
;MQRVHQHFKHCILFTLILSILFMVIQLPFYKGQEYGYQYKNVMTKLKFLSMEKDNSIDVIFLGDSEGKAAFDSLSLFYEHGISSYNLCTNFQWAIDTVALTNHMYASQKPKLVVMEASFILTTLRKRRILLAKYLPIFNYHELYKQYLIHPDKPDILKGFNPTDKAVPFTGSLEYMMEDTSYYPIDAWTLNYLQQVKESLEKQGTKLLLVSAPNPLYWNTAKHNAIQAWCDQNQVTYVDYNLKPDELNMNWQEDYRDGGDHLNSNGAKKFIKILDQYLQENYNLSDHRNDSDYADWEEDYQTLYGGTK
;
A
#
# COMPACT_ATOMS: atom_id res chain seq x y z
N MET A 1 58.72 23.09 11.66
CA MET A 1 58.22 22.04 10.70
C MET A 1 57.77 20.77 11.43
N GLN A 2 58.56 20.15 12.33
CA GLN A 2 58.13 18.88 13.00
C GLN A 2 56.83 18.95 13.80
N ARG A 3 56.57 20.02 14.56
CA ARG A 3 55.32 20.17 15.34
C ARG A 3 54.08 20.28 14.41
N VAL A 4 54.17 21.00 13.31
CA VAL A 4 53.05 21.12 12.34
C VAL A 4 52.74 19.76 11.71
N HIS A 5 53.77 18.98 11.36
CA HIS A 5 53.59 17.64 10.84
C HIS A 5 52.99 16.67 11.83
N GLN A 6 53.30 16.81 13.13
CA GLN A 6 52.73 15.99 14.17
C GLN A 6 51.24 16.34 14.45
N HIS A 7 50.86 17.64 14.43
CA HIS A 7 49.50 18.07 14.53
C HIS A 7 48.65 17.57 13.35
N PHE A 8 49.19 17.63 12.14
CA PHE A 8 48.52 17.12 10.95
C PHE A 8 48.27 15.60 11.03
N LYS A 9 49.20 14.81 11.51
CA LYS A 9 49.01 13.37 11.75
C LYS A 9 47.91 13.11 12.80
N HIS A 10 47.88 13.87 13.90
CA HIS A 10 46.83 13.73 14.93
C HIS A 10 45.44 14.11 14.35
N CYS A 11 45.34 15.15 13.52
CA CYS A 11 44.08 15.51 12.87
C CYS A 11 43.61 14.41 11.95
N ILE A 12 44.50 13.81 11.14
CA ILE A 12 44.14 12.68 10.27
C ILE A 12 43.66 11.49 11.08
N LEU A 13 44.40 11.11 12.12
CA LEU A 13 44.04 10.01 13.03
C LEU A 13 42.69 10.25 13.70
N PHE A 14 42.47 11.44 14.21
CA PHE A 14 41.20 11.84 14.84
C PHE A 14 40.03 11.74 13.84
N THR A 15 40.20 12.28 12.64
CA THR A 15 39.17 12.21 11.58
C THR A 15 38.87 10.76 11.20
N LEU A 16 39.91 9.92 11.12
CA LEU A 16 39.75 8.51 10.80
C LEU A 16 38.99 7.75 11.88
N ILE A 17 39.34 7.97 13.14
CA ILE A 17 38.64 7.38 14.30
C ILE A 17 37.17 7.83 14.30
N LEU A 18 36.92 9.14 14.12
CA LEU A 18 35.58 9.69 14.09
C LEU A 18 34.74 9.08 12.92
N SER A 19 35.36 8.93 11.75
CA SER A 19 34.71 8.29 10.59
C SER A 19 34.36 6.82 10.87
N ILE A 20 35.26 6.07 11.50
CA ILE A 20 35.01 4.68 11.89
C ILE A 20 33.88 4.60 12.91
N LEU A 21 33.89 5.44 13.96
CA LEU A 21 32.82 5.51 14.94
C LEU A 21 31.48 5.85 14.31
N PHE A 22 31.48 6.81 13.37
CA PHE A 22 30.27 7.17 12.62
C PHE A 22 29.74 6.02 11.77
N MET A 23 30.62 5.24 11.13
CA MET A 23 30.20 4.03 10.38
C MET A 23 29.64 2.94 11.33
N VAL A 24 30.29 2.72 12.48
CA VAL A 24 29.85 1.71 13.44
C VAL A 24 28.47 2.05 14.02
N ILE A 25 28.20 3.34 14.32
CA ILE A 25 26.90 3.77 14.85
C ILE A 25 25.75 3.59 13.84
N GLN A 26 26.04 3.45 12.53
CA GLN A 26 25.03 3.16 11.53
C GLN A 26 24.51 1.72 11.60
N LEU A 27 25.31 0.76 12.07
CA LEU A 27 25.04 -0.67 11.95
C LEU A 27 23.65 -1.10 12.48
N PRO A 28 23.15 -0.65 13.65
CA PRO A 28 21.83 -1.03 14.14
C PRO A 28 20.67 -0.57 13.23
N PHE A 29 20.88 0.52 12.47
CA PHE A 29 19.84 1.14 11.68
C PHE A 29 19.67 0.51 10.29
N TYR A 30 20.64 -0.27 9.81
CA TYR A 30 20.52 -1.00 8.55
C TYR A 30 19.33 -1.97 8.54
N LYS A 31 18.98 -2.52 9.70
CA LYS A 31 17.80 -3.39 9.83
C LYS A 31 16.49 -2.69 9.46
N GLY A 32 16.41 -1.37 9.60
CA GLY A 32 15.23 -0.60 9.21
C GLY A 32 14.95 -0.63 7.70
N GLN A 33 15.97 -0.87 6.87
CA GLN A 33 15.82 -0.92 5.41
C GLN A 33 14.94 -2.08 4.93
N GLU A 34 14.86 -3.16 5.69
CA GLU A 34 13.99 -4.31 5.40
C GLU A 34 12.51 -3.93 5.38
N TYR A 35 12.14 -2.82 6.07
CA TYR A 35 10.79 -2.30 6.17
C TYR A 35 10.51 -1.11 5.24
N GLY A 36 11.35 -0.89 4.22
CA GLY A 36 11.20 0.20 3.26
C GLY A 36 11.57 1.57 3.80
N TYR A 37 11.20 2.62 3.04
CA TYR A 37 11.48 4.00 3.43
C TYR A 37 10.54 4.49 4.54
N GLN A 38 9.25 4.13 4.46
CA GLN A 38 8.23 4.47 5.44
C GLN A 38 8.05 3.36 6.50
N TYR A 39 9.17 2.83 7.00
CA TYR A 39 9.22 1.70 7.92
C TYR A 39 8.22 1.75 9.08
N LYS A 40 7.88 2.96 9.61
CA LYS A 40 6.91 3.11 10.70
C LYS A 40 5.51 2.64 10.27
N ASN A 41 5.06 3.10 9.10
CA ASN A 41 3.76 2.71 8.57
C ASN A 41 3.74 1.22 8.21
N VAL A 42 4.78 0.75 7.54
CA VAL A 42 4.95 -0.66 7.16
C VAL A 42 4.91 -1.58 8.38
N MET A 43 5.76 -1.31 9.39
CA MET A 43 5.80 -2.13 10.61
C MET A 43 4.48 -2.09 11.38
N THR A 44 3.81 -0.95 11.44
CA THR A 44 2.49 -0.84 12.09
C THR A 44 1.46 -1.72 11.40
N LYS A 45 1.37 -1.65 10.06
CA LYS A 45 0.44 -2.50 9.28
C LYS A 45 0.73 -3.99 9.45
N LEU A 46 2.00 -4.38 9.39
CA LEU A 46 2.41 -5.78 9.57
C LEU A 46 2.12 -6.31 10.97
N LYS A 47 2.25 -5.49 12.01
CA LYS A 47 1.89 -5.88 13.38
C LYS A 47 0.41 -6.14 13.55
N PHE A 48 -0.44 -5.28 13.01
CA PHE A 48 -1.88 -5.51 13.04
C PHE A 48 -2.28 -6.71 12.19
N LEU A 49 -1.67 -6.90 11.01
CA LEU A 49 -1.88 -8.09 10.20
C LEU A 49 -1.50 -9.38 10.97
N SER A 50 -0.42 -9.36 11.75
CA SER A 50 0.03 -10.52 12.54
C SER A 50 -0.86 -10.84 13.74
N MET A 51 -1.87 -10.01 14.04
CA MET A 51 -2.89 -10.31 15.03
C MET A 51 -4.10 -11.05 14.46
N GLU A 52 -4.26 -11.05 13.14
CA GLU A 52 -5.22 -11.93 12.48
C GLU A 52 -4.74 -13.40 12.60
N LYS A 53 -5.67 -14.34 12.59
CA LYS A 53 -5.34 -15.77 12.61
C LYS A 53 -4.38 -16.11 11.46
N ASP A 54 -3.38 -16.92 11.72
CA ASP A 54 -2.39 -17.31 10.70
C ASP A 54 -3.05 -17.95 9.48
N ASN A 55 -2.67 -17.49 8.30
CA ASN A 55 -3.17 -17.93 7.00
C ASN A 55 -4.70 -17.84 6.83
N SER A 56 -5.35 -16.89 7.50
CA SER A 56 -6.80 -16.65 7.41
C SER A 56 -7.18 -15.61 6.34
N ILE A 57 -6.23 -14.91 5.75
CA ILE A 57 -6.47 -13.84 4.79
C ILE A 57 -6.26 -14.36 3.36
N ASP A 58 -7.34 -14.40 2.58
CA ASP A 58 -7.31 -14.81 1.17
C ASP A 58 -6.81 -13.69 0.23
N VAL A 59 -7.14 -12.42 0.54
CA VAL A 59 -6.79 -11.26 -0.28
C VAL A 59 -6.04 -10.21 0.54
N ILE A 60 -4.90 -9.77 0.06
CA ILE A 60 -4.18 -8.61 0.61
C ILE A 60 -4.30 -7.44 -0.37
N PHE A 61 -4.70 -6.29 0.16
CA PHE A 61 -4.67 -5.03 -0.58
C PHE A 61 -3.36 -4.29 -0.33
N LEU A 62 -2.73 -3.82 -1.41
CA LEU A 62 -1.53 -2.98 -1.39
C LEU A 62 -1.78 -1.69 -2.18
N GLY A 63 -1.13 -0.61 -1.80
CA GLY A 63 -1.27 0.69 -2.44
C GLY A 63 -1.05 1.84 -1.46
N ASP A 64 -1.33 3.04 -1.89
CA ASP A 64 -1.20 4.24 -1.07
C ASP A 64 -2.51 4.67 -0.40
N SER A 65 -2.71 5.98 -0.24
CA SER A 65 -3.89 6.53 0.44
C SER A 65 -5.19 6.29 -0.33
N GLU A 66 -5.14 6.15 -1.65
CA GLU A 66 -6.30 5.84 -2.48
C GLU A 66 -6.79 4.43 -2.20
N GLY A 67 -5.90 3.43 -2.22
CA GLY A 67 -6.24 2.06 -1.83
C GLY A 67 -6.66 1.94 -0.37
N LYS A 68 -6.02 2.70 0.53
CA LYS A 68 -6.41 2.77 1.95
C LYS A 68 -7.84 3.28 2.15
N ALA A 69 -8.31 4.15 1.26
CA ALA A 69 -9.64 4.74 1.28
C ALA A 69 -10.70 3.94 0.51
N ALA A 70 -10.27 3.10 -0.44
CA ALA A 70 -11.17 2.40 -1.35
C ALA A 70 -11.44 0.94 -0.94
N PHE A 71 -10.45 0.25 -0.37
CA PHE A 71 -10.56 -1.17 -0.07
C PHE A 71 -11.14 -1.42 1.33
N ASP A 72 -12.46 -1.52 1.39
CA ASP A 72 -13.22 -1.87 2.60
C ASP A 72 -13.30 -3.38 2.75
N SER A 73 -12.41 -3.95 3.56
CA SER A 73 -12.30 -5.39 3.79
C SER A 73 -13.54 -5.99 4.46
N LEU A 74 -14.19 -5.27 5.36
CA LEU A 74 -15.39 -5.77 6.02
C LEU A 74 -16.60 -5.80 5.08
N SER A 75 -16.78 -4.79 4.23
CA SER A 75 -17.82 -4.81 3.21
C SER A 75 -17.60 -5.95 2.21
N LEU A 76 -16.36 -6.23 1.82
CA LEU A 76 -16.04 -7.36 0.94
C LEU A 76 -16.39 -8.71 1.60
N PHE A 77 -16.10 -8.87 2.90
CA PHE A 77 -16.48 -10.06 3.64
C PHE A 77 -18.00 -10.20 3.75
N TYR A 78 -18.70 -9.11 4.05
CA TYR A 78 -20.16 -9.14 4.18
C TYR A 78 -20.88 -9.52 2.89
N GLU A 79 -20.42 -9.03 1.73
CA GLU A 79 -21.03 -9.35 0.43
C GLU A 79 -20.89 -10.85 0.09
N HIS A 80 -19.67 -11.40 0.07
CA HIS A 80 -19.43 -12.79 -0.35
C HIS A 80 -18.42 -13.59 0.50
N GLY A 81 -18.15 -13.16 1.73
CA GLY A 81 -17.31 -13.90 2.67
C GLY A 81 -15.83 -13.93 2.33
N ILE A 82 -15.35 -13.04 1.45
CA ILE A 82 -13.93 -12.96 1.10
C ILE A 82 -13.16 -12.33 2.25
N SER A 83 -12.26 -13.10 2.89
CA SER A 83 -11.37 -12.57 3.91
C SER A 83 -10.26 -11.74 3.27
N SER A 84 -10.14 -10.47 3.67
CA SER A 84 -9.15 -9.56 3.10
C SER A 84 -8.54 -8.63 4.13
N TYR A 85 -7.36 -8.10 3.87
CA TYR A 85 -6.71 -7.14 4.75
C TYR A 85 -6.07 -5.99 3.96
N ASN A 86 -6.37 -4.75 4.37
CA ASN A 86 -5.88 -3.55 3.70
C ASN A 86 -4.53 -3.11 4.29
N LEU A 87 -3.43 -3.45 3.61
CA LEU A 87 -2.06 -3.02 3.94
C LEU A 87 -1.65 -1.69 3.28
N CYS A 88 -2.56 -1.00 2.59
CA CYS A 88 -2.26 0.31 2.00
C CYS A 88 -1.87 1.33 3.09
N THR A 89 -0.93 2.21 2.78
CA THR A 89 -0.47 3.26 3.69
C THR A 89 -0.48 4.62 3.00
N ASN A 90 -0.61 5.71 3.78
CA ASN A 90 -0.52 7.03 3.18
C ASN A 90 0.87 7.26 2.56
N PHE A 91 0.91 7.80 1.34
CA PHE A 91 2.15 8.07 0.59
C PHE A 91 3.07 6.86 0.43
N GLN A 92 2.53 5.66 0.31
CA GLN A 92 3.31 4.44 0.08
C GLN A 92 4.11 4.57 -1.21
N TRP A 93 5.39 4.22 -1.14
CA TRP A 93 6.23 4.10 -2.32
C TRP A 93 6.44 2.64 -2.69
N ALA A 94 6.84 2.38 -3.93
CA ALA A 94 7.08 1.02 -4.41
C ALA A 94 8.11 0.24 -3.56
N ILE A 95 9.10 0.90 -2.96
CA ILE A 95 10.03 0.29 -2.00
C ILE A 95 9.34 -0.19 -0.71
N ASP A 96 8.32 0.53 -0.26
CA ASP A 96 7.53 0.17 0.92
C ASP A 96 6.60 -1.01 0.59
N THR A 97 6.07 -1.05 -0.64
CA THR A 97 5.29 -2.17 -1.17
C THR A 97 6.10 -3.45 -1.22
N VAL A 98 7.38 -3.40 -1.66
CA VAL A 98 8.30 -4.55 -1.59
C VAL A 98 8.44 -5.05 -0.16
N ALA A 99 8.62 -4.14 0.81
CA ALA A 99 8.75 -4.51 2.21
C ALA A 99 7.47 -5.19 2.75
N LEU A 100 6.29 -4.62 2.51
CA LEU A 100 5.00 -5.20 2.89
C LEU A 100 4.83 -6.60 2.28
N THR A 101 5.09 -6.74 0.97
CA THR A 101 4.97 -8.02 0.26
C THR A 101 5.90 -9.09 0.85
N ASN A 102 7.15 -8.75 1.17
CA ASN A 102 8.10 -9.71 1.70
C ASN A 102 7.76 -10.15 3.14
N HIS A 103 7.24 -9.24 3.96
CA HIS A 103 7.00 -9.51 5.38
C HIS A 103 5.59 -10.05 5.67
N MET A 104 4.59 -9.85 4.81
CA MET A 104 3.24 -10.38 5.03
C MET A 104 3.21 -11.91 5.15
N TYR A 105 4.14 -12.59 4.47
CA TYR A 105 4.24 -14.06 4.49
C TYR A 105 4.73 -14.62 5.83
N ALA A 106 5.11 -13.77 6.78
CA ALA A 106 5.43 -14.23 8.13
C ALA A 106 4.20 -14.76 8.89
N SER A 107 2.99 -14.29 8.55
CA SER A 107 1.73 -14.68 9.19
C SER A 107 0.63 -15.09 8.22
N GLN A 108 0.67 -14.63 6.95
CA GLN A 108 -0.39 -14.86 5.98
C GLN A 108 0.13 -15.47 4.67
N LYS A 109 -0.71 -16.22 3.98
CA LYS A 109 -0.43 -16.80 2.65
C LYS A 109 -1.59 -16.49 1.71
N PRO A 110 -1.74 -15.23 1.26
CA PRO A 110 -2.88 -14.83 0.45
C PRO A 110 -2.87 -15.54 -0.90
N LYS A 111 -4.06 -15.86 -1.41
CA LYS A 111 -4.26 -16.37 -2.76
C LYS A 111 -4.08 -15.29 -3.82
N LEU A 112 -4.42 -14.04 -3.42
CA LEU A 112 -4.43 -12.88 -4.32
C LEU A 112 -3.91 -11.63 -3.59
N VAL A 113 -3.09 -10.86 -4.30
CA VAL A 113 -2.81 -9.46 -3.96
C VAL A 113 -3.52 -8.58 -4.98
N VAL A 114 -4.34 -7.67 -4.49
CA VAL A 114 -4.95 -6.58 -5.28
C VAL A 114 -4.18 -5.30 -4.98
N MET A 115 -3.59 -4.70 -6.00
CA MET A 115 -2.74 -3.53 -5.84
C MET A 115 -3.38 -2.31 -6.51
N GLU A 116 -3.67 -1.29 -5.72
CA GLU A 116 -4.10 0.02 -6.25
C GLU A 116 -2.92 0.69 -6.98
N ALA A 117 -3.15 1.18 -8.19
CA ALA A 117 -2.07 1.51 -9.13
C ALA A 117 -1.53 2.94 -9.04
N SER A 118 -2.20 3.87 -8.34
CA SER A 118 -1.83 5.30 -8.34
C SER A 118 -0.42 5.57 -7.82
N PHE A 119 0.02 4.83 -6.76
CA PHE A 119 1.36 5.01 -6.19
C PHE A 119 2.49 4.71 -7.19
N ILE A 120 2.22 3.91 -8.23
CA ILE A 120 3.20 3.57 -9.29
C ILE A 120 3.64 4.82 -10.05
N LEU A 121 2.74 5.80 -10.16
CA LEU A 121 2.95 7.05 -10.88
C LEU A 121 3.55 8.16 -9.99
N THR A 122 3.77 7.85 -8.71
CA THR A 122 4.33 8.80 -7.75
C THR A 122 5.85 8.96 -7.94
N THR A 123 6.31 10.20 -8.03
CA THR A 123 7.73 10.49 -8.16
C THR A 123 8.51 10.15 -6.89
N LEU A 124 9.47 9.23 -7.02
CA LEU A 124 10.33 8.82 -5.90
C LEU A 124 11.33 9.93 -5.53
N ARG A 125 11.48 10.17 -4.23
CA ARG A 125 12.53 11.07 -3.70
C ARG A 125 13.86 10.34 -3.60
N LYS A 126 14.49 10.04 -4.75
CA LYS A 126 15.71 9.23 -4.87
C LYS A 126 16.81 9.64 -3.89
N ARG A 127 17.05 10.95 -3.71
CA ARG A 127 18.07 11.43 -2.75
C ARG A 127 17.80 10.97 -1.32
N ARG A 128 16.53 10.94 -0.90
CA ARG A 128 16.16 10.47 0.44
C ARG A 128 16.32 8.96 0.58
N ILE A 129 15.95 8.21 -0.45
CA ILE A 129 16.14 6.75 -0.50
C ILE A 129 17.63 6.42 -0.43
N LEU A 130 18.49 7.12 -1.20
CA LEU A 130 19.94 6.93 -1.14
C LEU A 130 20.53 7.30 0.22
N LEU A 131 20.06 8.41 0.83
CA LEU A 131 20.47 8.79 2.17
C LEU A 131 20.10 7.69 3.18
N ALA A 132 18.87 7.20 3.15
CA ALA A 132 18.42 6.10 4.01
C ALA A 132 19.21 4.80 3.78
N LYS A 133 19.66 4.56 2.53
CA LYS A 133 20.46 3.38 2.17
C LYS A 133 21.89 3.45 2.72
N TYR A 134 22.57 4.58 2.59
CA TYR A 134 23.99 4.70 2.94
C TYR A 134 24.26 5.29 4.31
N LEU A 135 23.32 6.08 4.81
CA LEU A 135 23.36 6.69 6.15
C LEU A 135 22.03 6.44 6.88
N PRO A 136 21.75 5.17 7.24
CA PRO A 136 20.45 4.74 7.74
C PRO A 136 20.00 5.42 9.02
N ILE A 137 20.91 5.91 9.86
CA ILE A 137 20.55 6.64 11.09
C ILE A 137 19.63 7.84 10.79
N PHE A 138 19.79 8.53 9.65
CA PHE A 138 18.96 9.68 9.32
C PHE A 138 17.49 9.35 9.07
N ASN A 139 17.20 8.13 8.64
CA ASN A 139 15.81 7.67 8.43
C ASN A 139 15.30 6.78 9.58
N TYR A 140 16.16 5.89 10.12
CA TYR A 140 15.73 4.80 10.99
C TYR A 140 16.12 4.98 12.47
N HIS A 141 16.55 6.18 12.90
CA HIS A 141 16.96 6.44 14.28
C HIS A 141 15.86 6.14 15.34
N GLU A 142 14.59 6.14 14.95
CA GLU A 142 13.47 5.78 15.83
C GLU A 142 12.99 4.32 15.65
N LEU A 143 13.74 3.49 14.92
CA LEU A 143 13.37 2.08 14.68
C LEU A 143 13.09 1.32 15.98
N TYR A 144 13.86 1.59 17.04
CA TYR A 144 13.68 0.96 18.34
C TYR A 144 12.28 1.20 18.93
N LYS A 145 11.67 2.36 18.67
CA LYS A 145 10.31 2.67 19.14
C LYS A 145 9.29 1.71 18.52
N GLN A 146 9.53 1.30 17.27
CA GLN A 146 8.63 0.37 16.60
C GLN A 146 8.63 -1.01 17.27
N TYR A 147 9.75 -1.46 17.79
CA TYR A 147 9.80 -2.74 18.53
C TYR A 147 9.09 -2.70 19.89
N LEU A 148 8.83 -1.51 20.44
CA LEU A 148 8.10 -1.32 21.70
C LEU A 148 6.58 -1.19 21.51
N ILE A 149 6.11 -1.02 20.26
CA ILE A 149 4.69 -0.93 19.97
C ILE A 149 4.15 -2.37 19.85
N HIS A 150 3.21 -2.72 20.73
CA HIS A 150 2.48 -3.98 20.68
C HIS A 150 0.99 -3.63 20.65
N PRO A 151 0.25 -3.91 19.56
CA PRO A 151 -1.19 -3.75 19.55
C PRO A 151 -1.83 -4.66 20.61
N ASP A 152 -2.77 -4.14 21.39
CA ASP A 152 -3.45 -4.92 22.44
C ASP A 152 -4.61 -5.77 21.88
N LYS A 153 -5.10 -5.43 20.69
CA LYS A 153 -6.21 -6.11 20.02
C LYS A 153 -6.11 -5.96 18.50
N PRO A 154 -6.74 -6.86 17.73
CA PRO A 154 -6.82 -6.76 16.26
C PRO A 154 -7.42 -5.43 15.80
N ASP A 155 -7.09 -5.06 14.56
CA ASP A 155 -7.71 -3.91 13.90
C ASP A 155 -9.10 -4.29 13.38
N ILE A 156 -10.14 -3.83 14.05
CA ILE A 156 -11.54 -4.09 13.66
C ILE A 156 -11.87 -3.58 12.25
N LEU A 157 -11.10 -2.62 11.72
CA LEU A 157 -11.27 -2.08 10.38
C LEU A 157 -10.52 -2.88 9.31
N LYS A 158 -9.79 -3.92 9.71
CA LYS A 158 -8.95 -4.74 8.82
C LYS A 158 -8.04 -3.89 7.91
N GLY A 159 -7.53 -2.78 8.45
CA GLY A 159 -6.67 -1.83 7.74
C GLY A 159 -7.36 -0.75 6.93
N PHE A 160 -8.67 -0.80 6.73
CA PHE A 160 -9.46 0.22 6.05
C PHE A 160 -9.49 1.55 6.82
N ASN A 161 -9.77 2.66 6.14
CA ASN A 161 -9.82 3.99 6.74
C ASN A 161 -11.14 4.71 6.41
N PRO A 162 -12.25 4.35 7.08
CA PRO A 162 -13.56 4.92 6.81
C PRO A 162 -13.63 6.41 7.20
N THR A 163 -14.50 7.13 6.51
CA THR A 163 -14.91 8.49 6.87
C THR A 163 -16.22 8.84 6.17
N ASP A 164 -17.13 9.50 6.89
CA ASP A 164 -18.40 10.00 6.35
C ASP A 164 -18.27 11.43 5.80
N LYS A 165 -17.07 12.02 5.86
CA LYS A 165 -16.83 13.35 5.28
C LYS A 165 -17.11 13.30 3.79
N ALA A 166 -17.96 14.22 3.30
CA ALA A 166 -18.23 14.40 1.89
C ALA A 166 -17.77 15.79 1.44
N VAL A 167 -16.97 15.83 0.37
CA VAL A 167 -16.55 17.04 -0.30
C VAL A 167 -16.80 16.85 -1.80
N PRO A 168 -17.71 17.64 -2.40
CA PRO A 168 -18.07 17.50 -3.79
C PRO A 168 -16.90 17.61 -4.75
N PHE A 169 -16.86 16.72 -5.76
CA PHE A 169 -16.03 16.95 -6.94
C PHE A 169 -16.74 17.97 -7.86
N THR A 170 -16.04 19.04 -8.21
CA THR A 170 -16.56 20.13 -9.05
C THR A 170 -15.85 20.25 -10.39
N GLY A 171 -14.93 19.31 -10.70
CA GLY A 171 -14.19 19.29 -11.95
C GLY A 171 -14.99 18.68 -13.11
N SER A 172 -14.34 18.53 -14.26
CA SER A 172 -14.93 17.87 -15.43
C SER A 172 -14.95 16.37 -15.25
N LEU A 173 -16.06 15.71 -15.61
CA LEU A 173 -16.17 14.26 -15.69
C LEU A 173 -15.53 13.69 -16.96
N GLU A 174 -15.07 14.53 -17.88
CA GLU A 174 -14.32 14.15 -19.09
C GLU A 174 -12.82 13.96 -18.83
N TYR A 175 -12.43 13.54 -17.62
CA TYR A 175 -11.02 13.35 -17.25
C TYR A 175 -10.34 12.15 -17.94
N MET A 176 -11.14 11.21 -18.49
CA MET A 176 -10.69 10.05 -19.28
C MET A 176 -10.87 10.29 -20.78
N MET A 177 -10.56 11.50 -21.27
CA MET A 177 -10.59 11.81 -22.71
C MET A 177 -9.57 10.95 -23.47
N GLU A 178 -9.85 10.69 -24.74
CA GLU A 178 -8.95 9.94 -25.62
C GLU A 178 -7.56 10.61 -25.68
N ASP A 179 -6.55 9.85 -25.35
CA ASP A 179 -5.13 10.26 -25.33
C ASP A 179 -4.27 9.04 -25.66
N THR A 180 -3.32 9.21 -26.55
CA THR A 180 -2.35 8.16 -26.93
C THR A 180 -1.02 8.28 -26.22
N SER A 181 -0.85 9.28 -25.35
CA SER A 181 0.37 9.48 -24.58
C SER A 181 0.47 8.52 -23.39
N TYR A 182 1.67 8.41 -22.84
CA TYR A 182 1.98 7.61 -21.67
C TYR A 182 2.56 8.49 -20.57
N TYR A 183 2.00 8.39 -19.38
CA TYR A 183 2.60 9.06 -18.22
C TYR A 183 3.93 8.38 -17.87
N PRO A 184 5.02 9.14 -17.59
CA PRO A 184 6.31 8.54 -17.31
C PRO A 184 6.32 7.84 -15.95
N ILE A 185 6.71 6.56 -15.92
CA ILE A 185 6.95 5.81 -14.68
C ILE A 185 8.46 5.83 -14.37
N ASP A 186 8.80 6.12 -13.12
CA ASP A 186 10.21 6.13 -12.69
C ASP A 186 10.82 4.74 -12.77
N ALA A 187 12.03 4.62 -13.33
CA ALA A 187 12.71 3.34 -13.51
C ALA A 187 12.96 2.59 -12.19
N TRP A 188 13.14 3.29 -11.06
CA TRP A 188 13.26 2.65 -9.76
C TRP A 188 11.93 2.04 -9.32
N THR A 189 10.81 2.74 -9.59
CA THR A 189 9.47 2.19 -9.35
C THR A 189 9.26 0.92 -10.14
N LEU A 190 9.57 0.92 -11.43
CA LEU A 190 9.47 -0.28 -12.28
C LEU A 190 10.30 -1.46 -11.73
N ASN A 191 11.52 -1.19 -11.26
CA ASN A 191 12.37 -2.20 -10.64
C ASN A 191 11.76 -2.76 -9.34
N TYR A 192 11.16 -1.91 -8.50
CA TYR A 192 10.49 -2.37 -7.28
C TYR A 192 9.20 -3.15 -7.58
N LEU A 193 8.42 -2.75 -8.60
CA LEU A 193 7.26 -3.52 -9.06
C LEU A 193 7.64 -4.92 -9.54
N GLN A 194 8.75 -5.02 -10.26
CA GLN A 194 9.28 -6.32 -10.68
C GLN A 194 9.64 -7.20 -9.48
N GLN A 195 10.26 -6.63 -8.45
CA GLN A 195 10.55 -7.35 -7.20
C GLN A 195 9.28 -7.81 -6.48
N VAL A 196 8.23 -6.97 -6.43
CA VAL A 196 6.92 -7.35 -5.88
C VAL A 196 6.36 -8.55 -6.66
N LYS A 197 6.29 -8.46 -7.99
CA LYS A 197 5.78 -9.52 -8.85
C LYS A 197 6.53 -10.83 -8.63
N GLU A 198 7.86 -10.82 -8.67
CA GLU A 198 8.70 -12.00 -8.44
C GLU A 198 8.50 -12.62 -7.05
N SER A 199 8.35 -11.78 -6.01
CA SER A 199 8.08 -12.25 -4.65
C SER A 199 6.73 -12.97 -4.56
N LEU A 200 5.68 -12.42 -5.18
CA LEU A 200 4.34 -13.02 -5.24
C LEU A 200 4.35 -14.33 -6.02
N GLU A 201 4.94 -14.35 -7.20
CA GLU A 201 5.05 -15.55 -8.05
C GLU A 201 5.78 -16.70 -7.34
N LYS A 202 6.88 -16.39 -6.63
CA LYS A 202 7.62 -17.38 -5.82
C LYS A 202 6.76 -18.05 -4.75
N GLN A 203 5.75 -17.36 -4.23
CA GLN A 203 4.83 -17.84 -3.22
C GLN A 203 3.54 -18.44 -3.80
N GLY A 204 3.35 -18.35 -5.13
CA GLY A 204 2.13 -18.81 -5.81
C GLY A 204 0.95 -17.86 -5.62
N THR A 205 1.18 -16.63 -5.15
CA THR A 205 0.16 -15.60 -4.97
C THR A 205 -0.08 -14.88 -6.30
N LYS A 206 -1.34 -14.74 -6.72
CA LYS A 206 -1.71 -13.97 -7.93
C LYS A 206 -1.61 -12.47 -7.66
N LEU A 207 -1.38 -11.69 -8.72
CA LEU A 207 -1.38 -10.23 -8.70
C LEU A 207 -2.48 -9.68 -9.62
N LEU A 208 -3.28 -8.78 -9.09
CA LEU A 208 -4.25 -7.95 -9.82
C LEU A 208 -3.94 -6.49 -9.55
N LEU A 209 -3.75 -5.69 -10.60
CA LEU A 209 -3.72 -4.24 -10.47
C LEU A 209 -5.11 -3.67 -10.68
N VAL A 210 -5.47 -2.67 -9.89
CA VAL A 210 -6.70 -1.91 -10.06
C VAL A 210 -6.43 -0.42 -9.91
N SER A 211 -7.18 0.43 -10.61
CA SER A 211 -7.23 1.86 -10.32
C SER A 211 -8.62 2.19 -9.79
N ALA A 212 -8.68 2.67 -8.55
CA ALA A 212 -9.90 3.19 -7.97
C ALA A 212 -10.33 4.48 -8.70
N PRO A 213 -11.63 4.83 -8.71
CA PRO A 213 -12.10 6.03 -9.39
C PRO A 213 -11.54 7.30 -8.72
N ASN A 214 -10.77 8.08 -9.50
CA ASN A 214 -10.10 9.30 -9.05
C ASN A 214 -10.20 10.41 -10.12
N PRO A 215 -11.33 11.10 -10.22
CA PRO A 215 -11.54 12.11 -11.27
C PRO A 215 -10.66 13.37 -11.10
N LEU A 216 -10.05 13.57 -9.92
CA LEU A 216 -9.20 14.73 -9.68
C LEU A 216 -7.80 14.57 -10.28
N TYR A 217 -7.22 13.38 -10.19
CA TYR A 217 -5.81 13.16 -10.57
C TYR A 217 -5.60 12.08 -11.63
N TRP A 218 -6.62 11.28 -11.98
CA TRP A 218 -6.47 10.24 -12.99
C TRP A 218 -6.70 10.80 -14.41
N ASN A 219 -6.14 10.13 -15.40
CA ASN A 219 -6.35 10.43 -16.82
C ASN A 219 -5.90 9.26 -17.71
N THR A 220 -6.21 9.33 -18.99
CA THR A 220 -5.91 8.30 -19.99
C THR A 220 -4.41 8.04 -20.14
N ALA A 221 -3.54 9.06 -20.08
CA ALA A 221 -2.10 8.86 -20.16
C ALA A 221 -1.55 8.00 -19.00
N LYS A 222 -2.12 8.14 -17.80
CA LYS A 222 -1.80 7.32 -16.62
C LYS A 222 -2.31 5.88 -16.79
N HIS A 223 -3.55 5.73 -17.25
CA HIS A 223 -4.11 4.43 -17.63
C HIS A 223 -3.19 3.70 -18.62
N ASN A 224 -2.84 4.35 -19.72
CA ASN A 224 -2.00 3.78 -20.78
C ASN A 224 -0.64 3.30 -20.23
N ALA A 225 -0.03 4.07 -19.33
CA ALA A 225 1.25 3.72 -18.74
C ALA A 225 1.18 2.45 -17.87
N ILE A 226 0.13 2.33 -17.05
CA ILE A 226 -0.09 1.14 -16.22
C ILE A 226 -0.47 -0.06 -17.08
N GLN A 227 -1.38 0.11 -18.05
CA GLN A 227 -1.77 -0.94 -18.99
C GLN A 227 -0.57 -1.51 -19.74
N ALA A 228 0.29 -0.64 -20.28
CA ALA A 228 1.48 -1.07 -21.01
C ALA A 228 2.46 -1.88 -20.15
N TRP A 229 2.63 -1.50 -18.86
CA TRP A 229 3.44 -2.28 -17.93
C TRP A 229 2.80 -3.64 -17.65
N CYS A 230 1.48 -3.66 -17.44
CA CYS A 230 0.73 -4.88 -17.17
C CYS A 230 0.77 -5.85 -18.35
N ASP A 231 0.60 -5.36 -19.57
CA ASP A 231 0.67 -6.17 -20.81
C ASP A 231 2.06 -6.81 -20.97
N GLN A 232 3.12 -6.02 -20.77
CA GLN A 232 4.50 -6.51 -20.84
C GLN A 232 4.84 -7.56 -19.79
N ASN A 233 4.20 -7.49 -18.62
CA ASN A 233 4.49 -8.35 -17.49
C ASN A 233 3.43 -9.44 -17.26
N GLN A 234 2.42 -9.56 -18.14
CA GLN A 234 1.32 -10.53 -18.06
C GLN A 234 0.56 -10.43 -16.71
N VAL A 235 0.33 -9.19 -16.25
CA VAL A 235 -0.42 -8.87 -15.04
C VAL A 235 -1.80 -8.37 -15.46
N THR A 236 -2.85 -8.87 -14.81
CA THR A 236 -4.21 -8.38 -15.04
C THR A 236 -4.36 -6.97 -14.45
N TYR A 237 -4.99 -6.09 -15.21
CA TYR A 237 -5.28 -4.72 -14.78
C TYR A 237 -6.75 -4.37 -15.05
N VAL A 238 -7.40 -3.75 -14.08
CA VAL A 238 -8.76 -3.23 -14.19
C VAL A 238 -8.77 -1.76 -13.77
N ASP A 239 -9.07 -0.88 -14.70
CA ASP A 239 -9.21 0.56 -14.43
C ASP A 239 -10.69 0.93 -14.29
N TYR A 240 -11.10 1.21 -13.06
CA TYR A 240 -12.48 1.60 -12.76
C TYR A 240 -12.80 3.05 -13.15
N ASN A 241 -11.81 3.85 -13.52
CA ASN A 241 -12.04 5.16 -14.12
C ASN A 241 -12.64 5.08 -15.54
N LEU A 242 -12.50 3.94 -16.21
CA LEU A 242 -13.15 3.64 -17.50
C LEU A 242 -14.60 3.16 -17.36
N LYS A 243 -15.09 2.95 -16.14
CA LYS A 243 -16.37 2.31 -15.84
C LYS A 243 -17.26 3.15 -14.89
N PRO A 244 -17.37 4.47 -15.08
CA PRO A 244 -18.07 5.34 -14.13
C PRO A 244 -19.54 4.97 -13.98
N ASP A 245 -20.20 4.51 -15.05
CA ASP A 245 -21.61 4.11 -15.03
C ASP A 245 -21.86 2.82 -14.24
N GLU A 246 -20.93 1.86 -14.29
CA GLU A 246 -21.03 0.62 -13.52
C GLU A 246 -20.91 0.89 -12.01
N LEU A 247 -20.06 1.84 -11.60
CA LEU A 247 -19.85 2.20 -10.21
C LEU A 247 -20.99 2.97 -9.58
N ASN A 248 -21.86 3.61 -10.39
CA ASN A 248 -22.95 4.47 -9.91
C ASN A 248 -22.49 5.49 -8.87
N MET A 249 -21.34 6.15 -9.14
CA MET A 249 -20.75 7.12 -8.22
C MET A 249 -21.57 8.41 -8.16
N ASN A 250 -21.82 8.89 -6.95
CA ASN A 250 -22.31 10.25 -6.72
C ASN A 250 -21.12 11.19 -6.48
N TRP A 251 -20.75 11.95 -7.50
CA TRP A 251 -19.60 12.86 -7.47
C TRP A 251 -19.70 13.97 -6.42
N GLN A 252 -20.89 14.20 -5.86
CA GLN A 252 -21.14 15.20 -4.81
C GLN A 252 -20.98 14.62 -3.42
N GLU A 253 -21.13 13.30 -3.23
CA GLU A 253 -21.27 12.68 -1.92
C GLU A 253 -20.29 11.55 -1.63
N ASP A 254 -19.67 10.93 -2.67
CA ASP A 254 -18.86 9.71 -2.49
C ASP A 254 -17.36 9.96 -2.30
N TYR A 255 -16.94 11.23 -2.27
CA TYR A 255 -15.53 11.62 -2.07
C TYR A 255 -15.36 12.43 -0.79
N ARG A 256 -14.24 12.24 -0.08
CA ARG A 256 -13.93 12.96 1.16
C ARG A 256 -13.16 14.27 0.96
N ASP A 257 -12.63 14.52 -0.24
CA ASP A 257 -11.69 15.62 -0.54
C ASP A 257 -11.76 16.13 -1.99
N GLY A 258 -12.92 16.03 -2.62
CA GLY A 258 -13.16 16.66 -3.92
C GLY A 258 -12.67 15.83 -5.10
N GLY A 259 -12.72 14.50 -5.03
CA GLY A 259 -12.47 13.60 -6.17
C GLY A 259 -11.15 12.84 -6.13
N ASP A 260 -10.36 12.96 -5.05
CA ASP A 260 -9.11 12.20 -4.88
C ASP A 260 -9.36 10.88 -4.15
N HIS A 261 -9.90 10.91 -2.94
CA HIS A 261 -10.14 9.70 -2.16
C HIS A 261 -11.63 9.45 -1.94
N LEU A 262 -12.03 8.19 -2.02
CA LEU A 262 -13.38 7.77 -1.66
C LEU A 262 -13.63 7.96 -0.17
N ASN A 263 -14.87 8.30 0.19
CA ASN A 263 -15.37 8.17 1.55
C ASN A 263 -16.02 6.79 1.76
N SER A 264 -16.63 6.54 2.93
CA SER A 264 -17.23 5.25 3.24
C SER A 264 -18.33 4.83 2.25
N ASN A 265 -19.12 5.77 1.74
CA ASN A 265 -20.16 5.47 0.75
C ASN A 265 -19.56 5.10 -0.61
N GLY A 266 -18.59 5.89 -1.09
CA GLY A 266 -17.88 5.60 -2.34
C GLY A 266 -17.13 4.27 -2.28
N ALA A 267 -16.47 3.98 -1.16
CA ALA A 267 -15.76 2.73 -0.94
C ALA A 267 -16.69 1.51 -1.00
N LYS A 268 -17.88 1.58 -0.37
CA LYS A 268 -18.88 0.50 -0.45
C LYS A 268 -19.34 0.23 -1.89
N LYS A 269 -19.60 1.28 -2.68
CA LYS A 269 -19.99 1.13 -4.08
C LYS A 269 -18.87 0.49 -4.89
N PHE A 270 -17.64 0.96 -4.70
CA PHE A 270 -16.46 0.43 -5.37
C PHE A 270 -16.21 -1.04 -5.02
N ILE A 271 -16.24 -1.38 -3.71
CA ILE A 271 -16.03 -2.76 -3.25
C ILE A 271 -17.07 -3.72 -3.82
N LYS A 272 -18.33 -3.31 -3.95
CA LYS A 272 -19.37 -4.16 -4.53
C LYS A 272 -19.06 -4.57 -5.97
N ILE A 273 -18.53 -3.67 -6.78
CA ILE A 273 -18.15 -3.97 -8.17
C ILE A 273 -16.84 -4.75 -8.23
N LEU A 274 -15.87 -4.42 -7.36
CA LEU A 274 -14.63 -5.19 -7.25
C LEU A 274 -14.93 -6.63 -6.80
N ASP A 275 -15.81 -6.83 -5.82
CA ASP A 275 -16.24 -8.13 -5.33
C ASP A 275 -16.82 -9.00 -6.45
N GLN A 276 -17.74 -8.46 -7.26
CA GLN A 276 -18.27 -9.16 -8.42
C GLN A 276 -17.15 -9.60 -9.38
N TYR A 277 -16.20 -8.71 -9.68
CA TYR A 277 -15.05 -9.05 -10.51
C TYR A 277 -14.19 -10.17 -9.90
N LEU A 278 -13.95 -10.12 -8.57
CA LEU A 278 -13.20 -11.15 -7.87
C LEU A 278 -13.90 -12.51 -7.89
N GLN A 279 -15.23 -12.55 -7.70
CA GLN A 279 -16.03 -13.77 -7.79
C GLN A 279 -15.95 -14.42 -9.16
N GLU A 280 -16.05 -13.63 -10.21
CA GLU A 280 -16.05 -14.12 -11.60
C GLU A 280 -14.67 -14.64 -12.06
N ASN A 281 -13.58 -14.11 -11.53
CA ASN A 281 -12.23 -14.34 -12.05
C ASN A 281 -11.28 -15.10 -11.11
N TYR A 282 -11.61 -15.21 -9.82
CA TYR A 282 -10.76 -15.84 -8.83
C TYR A 282 -11.54 -16.85 -7.98
N ASN A 283 -10.93 -18.00 -7.70
CA ASN A 283 -11.52 -19.02 -6.81
C ASN A 283 -11.21 -18.66 -5.35
N LEU A 284 -11.98 -17.74 -4.78
CA LEU A 284 -11.88 -17.30 -3.38
C LEU A 284 -12.96 -18.00 -2.54
N SER A 285 -12.66 -18.25 -1.28
CA SER A 285 -13.57 -18.98 -0.40
C SER A 285 -14.62 -18.02 0.21
N ASP A 286 -15.84 -18.51 0.39
CA ASP A 286 -16.85 -17.84 1.22
C ASP A 286 -16.70 -18.31 2.67
N HIS A 287 -16.30 -17.44 3.56
CA HIS A 287 -16.04 -17.73 4.98
C HIS A 287 -17.19 -17.30 5.92
N ARG A 288 -18.34 -16.83 5.42
CA ARG A 288 -19.45 -16.31 6.26
C ARG A 288 -20.06 -17.33 7.24
N ASN A 289 -19.94 -18.62 6.94
CA ASN A 289 -20.46 -19.70 7.81
C ASN A 289 -19.34 -20.42 8.56
N ASP A 290 -18.12 -19.92 8.53
CA ASP A 290 -16.99 -20.47 9.24
C ASP A 290 -16.84 -19.80 10.60
N SER A 291 -16.90 -20.58 11.67
CA SER A 291 -16.76 -20.09 13.05
C SER A 291 -15.42 -19.37 13.31
N ASP A 292 -14.41 -19.65 12.53
CA ASP A 292 -13.09 -19.01 12.61
C ASP A 292 -13.11 -17.53 12.18
N TYR A 293 -14.20 -17.09 11.55
CA TYR A 293 -14.41 -15.72 11.07
C TYR A 293 -15.63 -15.04 11.71
N ALA A 294 -16.15 -15.56 12.82
CA ALA A 294 -17.33 -15.01 13.49
C ALA A 294 -17.12 -13.55 13.95
N ASP A 295 -15.89 -13.19 14.31
CA ASP A 295 -15.50 -11.82 14.67
C ASP A 295 -15.62 -10.81 13.51
N TRP A 296 -15.50 -11.26 12.26
CA TRP A 296 -15.64 -10.40 11.07
C TRP A 296 -17.08 -9.88 10.90
N GLU A 297 -18.08 -10.75 11.17
CA GLU A 297 -19.48 -10.32 11.16
C GLU A 297 -19.76 -9.35 12.32
N GLU A 298 -19.21 -9.59 13.51
CA GLU A 298 -19.33 -8.70 14.66
C GLU A 298 -18.68 -7.34 14.40
N ASP A 299 -17.47 -7.32 13.81
CA ASP A 299 -16.76 -6.12 13.41
C ASP A 299 -17.55 -5.32 12.37
N TYR A 300 -18.15 -6.00 11.37
CA TYR A 300 -19.00 -5.35 10.36
C TYR A 300 -20.24 -4.71 11.00
N GLN A 301 -20.95 -5.42 11.87
CA GLN A 301 -22.12 -4.90 12.57
C GLN A 301 -21.77 -3.73 13.49
N THR A 302 -20.59 -3.77 14.11
CA THR A 302 -20.08 -2.67 14.94
C THR A 302 -19.82 -1.41 14.12
N LEU A 303 -19.28 -1.55 12.91
CA LEU A 303 -18.96 -0.42 12.03
C LEU A 303 -20.18 0.11 11.27
N TYR A 304 -21.05 -0.77 10.78
CA TYR A 304 -22.13 -0.43 9.84
C TYR A 304 -23.54 -0.74 10.33
N GLY A 305 -23.70 -1.57 11.36
CA GLY A 305 -25.01 -2.04 11.86
C GLY A 305 -25.90 -0.95 12.49
N GLY A 306 -25.34 0.20 12.81
CA GLY A 306 -26.10 1.37 13.32
C GLY A 306 -26.75 2.25 12.25
N THR A 307 -26.53 1.97 10.98
CA THR A 307 -27.06 2.73 9.84
C THR A 307 -28.28 2.01 9.23
N LYS A 308 -29.39 1.98 9.98
CA LYS A 308 -30.73 1.69 9.43
C LYS A 308 -31.49 2.97 9.20
#